data_f04b481c4141885e14744eda9cad2a22
#
_entry.id   f04b481c4141885e14744eda9cad2a22
#
_cell.length_a   1.000
_cell.length_b   1.000
_cell.length_c   1.000
_cell.angle_alpha   90.00
_cell.angle_beta   90.00
_cell.angle_gamma   90.00
#
_symmetry.space_group_name_H-M   'P 1'
#
loop_
_entity.id
_entity.type
_entity.pdbx_description
1 polymer ?
#
loop_
_entity_poly.entity_id
_entity_poly.type
_entity_poly.pdbx_seq_one_letter_code
_entity_poly.pdbx_strand_id
1 'polypeptide(L)'
;MRNSCSYEKVDSADRPFRAGAASPRLPGLDALRALAMLLGVVLHACIPYSQSTLSGLVWPVHNSETSPLCEALFWTIHSFRLPLFFFLAGFFSQKLMDRQDLAGFYRQRALRILVPYYVGLVTILPLNLLVWNWGWVITGRSTWTQALSPFESFEGELQHHYFGPAHLWFLMDLSLLTLGWVGLRWSWPVARQSAPPWRIPLGSTLWRPAVFALVSTICLWDDLSLFTGHHNSFVPHVVRLAYYGFFFLMGVELCRRPVALKSLGARPLLKLACAFPALAMVVLLAPRGARGELVGLTALPLSAAVAWSAWFILSAALGWGLRWPHDPPAVRYLADASYWIYLIHLPLVGMGQVALHAQPWPPALKMLLVSAGANLGGLLSYQLAVRHTVIGRVLHGPRDGSPRPSPRPATIAVETIPAPHVSAVPGRQRSRRETPRRG
;
A
#
# COMPACT_ATOMS: atom_id res chain seq x y z
N MET A 1 34.24 37.85 -39.29
CA MET A 1 32.90 37.32 -38.94
C MET A 1 33.09 36.26 -37.87
N ARG A 2 32.83 36.63 -36.60
CA ARG A 2 32.93 35.73 -35.44
C ARG A 2 31.52 35.26 -35.10
N ASN A 3 31.24 33.97 -35.27
CA ASN A 3 30.01 33.36 -34.78
C ASN A 3 30.21 32.98 -33.32
N SER A 4 29.53 33.68 -32.42
CA SER A 4 29.39 33.34 -31.03
C SER A 4 28.25 32.31 -30.89
N CYS A 5 28.59 31.06 -30.61
CA CYS A 5 27.65 30.00 -30.25
C CYS A 5 27.33 30.16 -28.76
N SER A 6 26.12 30.62 -28.46
CA SER A 6 25.60 30.72 -27.09
C SER A 6 25.23 29.32 -26.60
N TYR A 7 26.00 28.80 -25.68
CA TYR A 7 25.60 27.62 -24.89
C TYR A 7 24.50 28.03 -23.89
N GLU A 8 23.28 27.66 -24.20
CA GLU A 8 22.16 27.76 -23.27
C GLU A 8 22.33 26.69 -22.18
N LYS A 9 22.67 27.14 -20.98
CA LYS A 9 22.81 26.32 -19.79
C LYS A 9 21.44 25.73 -19.44
N VAL A 10 21.25 24.44 -19.69
CA VAL A 10 20.16 23.64 -19.09
C VAL A 10 20.51 23.41 -17.61
N ASP A 11 20.12 24.35 -16.77
CA ASP A 11 20.35 24.32 -15.33
C ASP A 11 19.03 24.37 -14.61
N SER A 12 18.31 23.22 -14.58
CA SER A 12 17.05 23.08 -13.77
C SER A 12 16.81 21.72 -13.16
N ALA A 13 17.81 20.82 -13.09
CA ALA A 13 17.60 19.44 -12.61
C ALA A 13 18.03 19.18 -11.15
N ASP A 14 18.75 20.06 -10.48
CA ASP A 14 19.33 19.83 -9.15
C ASP A 14 18.95 20.90 -8.10
N ARG A 15 17.69 21.26 -8.01
CA ARG A 15 17.25 22.04 -6.84
C ARG A 15 16.93 21.09 -5.69
N PRO A 16 17.64 21.17 -4.54
CA PRO A 16 17.26 20.44 -3.34
C PRO A 16 15.83 20.87 -2.95
N PHE A 17 15.01 19.92 -2.63
CA PHE A 17 13.60 20.05 -2.28
C PHE A 17 13.46 21.06 -1.12
N ARG A 18 13.08 22.30 -1.41
CA ARG A 18 12.86 23.34 -0.39
C ARG A 18 11.70 22.88 0.53
N ALA A 19 12.03 22.68 1.81
CA ALA A 19 11.04 22.56 2.86
C ALA A 19 10.11 23.80 2.83
N GLY A 20 8.83 23.59 2.49
CA GLY A 20 7.84 24.69 2.44
C GLY A 20 6.97 24.74 1.19
N ALA A 21 7.38 24.21 0.04
CA ALA A 21 6.51 24.10 -1.11
C ALA A 21 5.60 22.87 -0.95
N ALA A 22 4.29 23.06 -1.07
CA ALA A 22 3.33 21.93 -1.13
C ALA A 22 3.75 21.01 -2.28
N SER A 23 4.39 19.86 -1.98
CA SER A 23 4.82 18.97 -3.05
C SER A 23 3.57 18.50 -3.81
N PRO A 24 3.63 18.46 -5.13
CA PRO A 24 2.46 18.14 -5.96
C PRO A 24 1.88 16.80 -5.55
N ARG A 25 0.55 16.72 -5.56
CA ARG A 25 -0.15 15.44 -5.44
C ARG A 25 0.36 14.52 -6.55
N LEU A 26 0.29 13.22 -6.32
CA LEU A 26 0.62 12.20 -7.31
C LEU A 26 -0.67 11.44 -7.64
N PRO A 27 -1.54 12.02 -8.50
CA PRO A 27 -2.89 11.50 -8.72
C PRO A 27 -2.89 10.04 -9.19
N GLY A 28 -1.93 9.67 -10.03
CA GLY A 28 -1.83 8.30 -10.51
C GLY A 28 -1.46 7.30 -9.40
N LEU A 29 -0.68 7.68 -8.39
CA LEU A 29 -0.41 6.79 -7.25
C LEU A 29 -1.61 6.69 -6.30
N ASP A 30 -2.39 7.77 -6.16
CA ASP A 30 -3.67 7.73 -5.44
C ASP A 30 -4.69 6.85 -6.17
N ALA A 31 -4.74 6.92 -7.51
CA ALA A 31 -5.55 6.03 -8.35
C ALA A 31 -5.14 4.55 -8.21
N LEU A 32 -3.85 4.24 -8.19
CA LEU A 32 -3.35 2.88 -7.97
C LEU A 32 -3.74 2.33 -6.59
N ARG A 33 -3.69 3.18 -5.56
CA ARG A 33 -4.16 2.80 -4.23
C ARG A 33 -5.65 2.48 -4.24
N ALA A 34 -6.46 3.31 -4.88
CA ALA A 34 -7.89 3.08 -5.03
C ALA A 34 -8.18 1.79 -5.79
N LEU A 35 -7.50 1.56 -6.92
CA LEU A 35 -7.63 0.34 -7.69
C LEU A 35 -7.30 -0.90 -6.87
N ALA A 36 -6.19 -0.88 -6.12
CA ALA A 36 -5.80 -2.00 -5.25
C ALA A 36 -6.85 -2.30 -4.16
N MET A 37 -7.54 -1.25 -3.63
CA MET A 37 -8.66 -1.43 -2.70
C MET A 37 -9.86 -2.08 -3.37
N LEU A 38 -10.30 -1.58 -4.53
CA LEU A 38 -11.46 -2.09 -5.26
C LEU A 38 -11.24 -3.53 -5.77
N LEU A 39 -10.02 -3.87 -6.20
CA LEU A 39 -9.65 -5.24 -6.53
C LEU A 39 -9.79 -6.20 -5.34
N GLY A 40 -9.70 -5.68 -4.10
CA GLY A 40 -10.00 -6.46 -2.91
C GLY A 40 -11.45 -6.93 -2.82
N VAL A 41 -12.38 -6.11 -3.24
CA VAL A 41 -13.81 -6.48 -3.30
C VAL A 41 -14.01 -7.59 -4.32
N VAL A 42 -13.42 -7.45 -5.50
CA VAL A 42 -13.49 -8.46 -6.57
C VAL A 42 -12.89 -9.79 -6.10
N LEU A 43 -11.71 -9.75 -5.45
CA LEU A 43 -11.04 -10.94 -4.91
C LEU A 43 -11.96 -11.70 -3.95
N HIS A 44 -12.57 -11.01 -2.97
CA HIS A 44 -13.45 -11.63 -2.00
C HIS A 44 -14.77 -12.10 -2.62
N ALA A 45 -15.24 -11.45 -3.69
CA ALA A 45 -16.39 -11.89 -4.45
C ALA A 45 -16.14 -13.19 -5.23
N CYS A 46 -14.89 -13.50 -5.59
CA CYS A 46 -14.52 -14.75 -6.29
C CYS A 46 -14.57 -15.98 -5.38
N ILE A 47 -14.37 -15.82 -4.07
CA ILE A 47 -14.10 -16.94 -3.12
C ILE A 47 -15.11 -18.09 -3.21
N PRO A 48 -16.45 -17.90 -3.08
CA PRO A 48 -17.39 -19.03 -3.06
C PRO A 48 -17.53 -19.73 -4.42
N TYR A 49 -16.98 -19.15 -5.48
CA TYR A 49 -17.06 -19.65 -6.86
C TYR A 49 -15.74 -20.20 -7.38
N SER A 50 -14.69 -20.21 -6.56
CA SER A 50 -13.39 -20.79 -6.85
C SER A 50 -13.34 -22.24 -6.32
N GLN A 51 -12.70 -23.12 -7.11
CA GLN A 51 -12.53 -24.52 -6.70
C GLN A 51 -11.54 -24.66 -5.55
N SER A 52 -10.47 -23.86 -5.58
CA SER A 52 -9.43 -23.83 -4.56
C SER A 52 -9.21 -22.41 -4.09
N THR A 53 -9.28 -22.20 -2.78
CA THR A 53 -9.02 -20.93 -2.12
C THR A 53 -7.90 -21.08 -1.07
N LEU A 54 -7.74 -20.11 -0.21
CA LEU A 54 -6.73 -20.17 0.85
C LEU A 54 -7.03 -21.33 1.82
N SER A 55 -6.02 -22.09 2.17
CA SER A 55 -6.10 -23.13 3.20
C SER A 55 -6.51 -22.50 4.55
N GLY A 56 -7.45 -23.12 5.26
CA GLY A 56 -7.97 -22.62 6.53
C GLY A 56 -8.93 -21.43 6.41
N LEU A 57 -9.33 -21.03 5.21
CA LEU A 57 -10.29 -19.96 5.00
C LEU A 57 -11.72 -20.46 5.21
N VAL A 58 -12.39 -19.95 6.23
CA VAL A 58 -13.81 -20.21 6.50
C VAL A 58 -14.68 -19.13 5.88
N TRP A 59 -15.64 -19.53 5.01
CA TRP A 59 -16.49 -18.62 4.26
C TRP A 59 -17.98 -18.87 4.51
N PRO A 60 -18.87 -17.83 4.41
CA PRO A 60 -20.28 -17.98 4.81
C PRO A 60 -21.05 -18.94 3.91
N VAL A 61 -20.75 -18.96 2.62
CA VAL A 61 -21.40 -19.85 1.64
C VAL A 61 -20.37 -20.38 0.64
N HIS A 62 -20.62 -21.58 0.12
CA HIS A 62 -19.91 -22.16 -1.03
C HIS A 62 -20.94 -22.45 -2.12
N ASN A 63 -20.60 -22.18 -3.35
CA ASN A 63 -21.45 -22.52 -4.48
C ASN A 63 -21.12 -23.95 -4.96
N SER A 64 -22.12 -24.71 -5.34
CA SER A 64 -21.93 -26.08 -5.87
C SER A 64 -21.17 -26.08 -7.21
N GLU A 65 -21.42 -25.05 -8.03
CA GLU A 65 -20.71 -24.84 -9.27
C GLU A 65 -19.57 -23.86 -9.08
N THR A 66 -18.42 -24.14 -9.67
CA THR A 66 -17.22 -23.30 -9.65
C THR A 66 -16.93 -22.73 -11.03
N SER A 67 -16.10 -21.67 -11.08
CA SER A 67 -15.70 -21.00 -12.32
C SER A 67 -14.19 -20.89 -12.39
N PRO A 68 -13.54 -21.44 -13.43
CA PRO A 68 -12.10 -21.24 -13.64
C PRO A 68 -11.72 -19.76 -13.77
N LEU A 69 -12.64 -18.92 -14.28
CA LEU A 69 -12.43 -17.47 -14.34
C LEU A 69 -12.34 -16.85 -12.94
N CYS A 70 -13.24 -17.23 -12.01
CA CYS A 70 -13.21 -16.73 -10.64
C CYS A 70 -11.92 -17.16 -9.93
N GLU A 71 -11.49 -18.40 -10.11
CA GLU A 71 -10.25 -18.92 -9.56
C GLU A 71 -9.01 -18.19 -10.12
N ALA A 72 -8.94 -18.02 -11.44
CA ALA A 72 -7.86 -17.30 -12.08
C ALA A 72 -7.79 -15.83 -11.63
N LEU A 73 -8.93 -15.14 -11.53
CA LEU A 73 -9.00 -13.77 -11.00
C LEU A 73 -8.57 -13.70 -9.54
N PHE A 74 -9.02 -14.65 -8.72
CA PHE A 74 -8.66 -14.72 -7.31
C PHE A 74 -7.13 -14.79 -7.14
N TRP A 75 -6.46 -15.78 -7.73
CA TRP A 75 -5.02 -15.97 -7.59
C TRP A 75 -4.21 -14.86 -8.25
N THR A 76 -4.69 -14.34 -9.40
CA THR A 76 -4.08 -13.18 -10.06
C THR A 76 -4.05 -11.96 -9.15
N ILE A 77 -5.22 -11.55 -8.64
CA ILE A 77 -5.33 -10.35 -7.79
C ILE A 77 -4.57 -10.56 -6.48
N HIS A 78 -4.64 -11.76 -5.92
CA HIS A 78 -3.98 -12.11 -4.67
C HIS A 78 -2.45 -11.97 -4.76
N SER A 79 -1.84 -12.29 -5.91
CA SER A 79 -0.39 -12.28 -6.08
C SER A 79 0.25 -10.89 -5.96
N PHE A 80 -0.42 -9.80 -6.38
CA PHE A 80 0.22 -8.48 -6.44
C PHE A 80 -0.48 -7.38 -5.64
N ARG A 81 -1.77 -7.53 -5.29
CA ARG A 81 -2.56 -6.45 -4.68
C ARG A 81 -1.97 -5.94 -3.37
N LEU A 82 -1.68 -6.85 -2.43
CA LEU A 82 -1.12 -6.48 -1.13
C LEU A 82 0.32 -5.97 -1.23
N PRO A 83 1.23 -6.62 -1.97
CA PRO A 83 2.54 -6.06 -2.30
C PRO A 83 2.51 -4.61 -2.79
N LEU A 84 1.64 -4.31 -3.78
CA LEU A 84 1.45 -2.96 -4.29
C LEU A 84 0.97 -2.01 -3.19
N PHE A 85 0.04 -2.47 -2.35
CA PHE A 85 -0.53 -1.64 -1.29
C PHE A 85 0.50 -1.29 -0.21
N PHE A 86 1.27 -2.28 0.27
CA PHE A 86 2.32 -2.04 1.27
C PHE A 86 3.44 -1.15 0.72
N PHE A 87 3.80 -1.31 -0.54
CA PHE A 87 4.75 -0.41 -1.20
C PHE A 87 4.25 1.04 -1.22
N LEU A 88 3.02 1.28 -1.66
CA LEU A 88 2.42 2.62 -1.67
C LEU A 88 2.27 3.18 -0.26
N ALA A 89 1.94 2.33 0.73
CA ALA A 89 1.86 2.75 2.13
C ALA A 89 3.21 3.23 2.67
N GLY A 90 4.30 2.52 2.36
CA GLY A 90 5.66 2.94 2.70
C GLY A 90 6.05 4.25 2.00
N PHE A 91 5.77 4.36 0.71
CA PHE A 91 6.01 5.56 -0.08
C PHE A 91 5.31 6.80 0.51
N PHE A 92 4.01 6.69 0.79
CA PHE A 92 3.25 7.81 1.39
C PHE A 92 3.62 8.05 2.86
N SER A 93 4.12 7.04 3.59
CA SER A 93 4.63 7.23 4.95
C SER A 93 5.87 8.10 4.94
N GLN A 94 6.82 7.83 4.04
CA GLN A 94 8.01 8.66 3.88
C GLN A 94 7.65 10.08 3.44
N LYS A 95 6.77 10.23 2.43
CA LYS A 95 6.32 11.53 1.95
C LYS A 95 5.62 12.36 3.04
N LEU A 96 4.90 11.71 3.96
CA LEU A 96 4.28 12.36 5.11
C LEU A 96 5.32 12.81 6.14
N MET A 97 6.28 11.93 6.46
CA MET A 97 7.36 12.21 7.40
C MET A 97 8.24 13.38 6.96
N ASP A 98 8.44 13.56 5.64
CA ASP A 98 9.21 14.68 5.10
C ASP A 98 8.49 16.05 5.21
N ARG A 99 7.19 16.04 5.58
CA ARG A 99 6.34 17.25 5.64
C ARG A 99 5.89 17.65 7.03
N GLN A 100 5.99 16.76 7.98
CA GLN A 100 5.46 16.94 9.32
C GLN A 100 6.54 16.62 10.34
N ASP A 101 6.42 17.22 11.52
CA ASP A 101 7.16 16.77 12.70
C ASP A 101 6.69 15.37 13.13
N LEU A 102 7.44 14.76 14.02
CA LEU A 102 7.16 13.41 14.48
C LEU A 102 5.78 13.29 15.15
N ALA A 103 5.40 14.28 15.97
CA ALA A 103 4.10 14.29 16.66
C ALA A 103 2.94 14.37 15.65
N GLY A 104 3.03 15.24 14.65
CA GLY A 104 2.05 15.36 13.57
C GLY A 104 1.93 14.07 12.75
N PHE A 105 3.07 13.43 12.47
CA PHE A 105 3.10 12.13 11.80
C PHE A 105 2.35 11.06 12.61
N TYR A 106 2.68 10.88 13.89
CA TYR A 106 2.01 9.89 14.75
C TYR A 106 0.53 10.17 14.88
N ARG A 107 0.15 11.41 15.14
CA ARG A 107 -1.27 11.80 15.22
C ARG A 107 -2.02 11.46 13.94
N GLN A 108 -1.46 11.76 12.78
CA GLN A 108 -2.12 11.47 11.50
C GLN A 108 -2.20 9.97 11.22
N ARG A 109 -1.17 9.18 11.58
CA ARG A 109 -1.19 7.72 11.43
C ARG A 109 -2.16 7.07 12.40
N ALA A 110 -2.18 7.49 13.66
CA ALA A 110 -3.15 7.00 14.64
C ALA A 110 -4.59 7.23 14.16
N LEU A 111 -4.93 8.46 13.75
CA LEU A 111 -6.27 8.78 13.27
C LEU A 111 -6.67 8.02 12.00
N ARG A 112 -5.73 7.70 11.12
CA ARG A 112 -6.04 7.08 9.82
C ARG A 112 -5.83 5.57 9.75
N ILE A 113 -5.19 4.96 10.74
CA ILE A 113 -4.95 3.51 10.77
C ILE A 113 -5.47 2.92 12.07
N LEU A 114 -5.00 3.39 13.25
CA LEU A 114 -5.36 2.80 14.53
C LEU A 114 -6.83 3.04 14.89
N VAL A 115 -7.33 4.28 14.75
CA VAL A 115 -8.74 4.56 15.04
C VAL A 115 -9.69 3.74 14.16
N PRO A 116 -9.55 3.71 12.80
CA PRO A 116 -10.38 2.83 11.97
C PRO A 116 -10.22 1.33 12.28
N TYR A 117 -9.03 0.89 12.68
CA TYR A 117 -8.80 -0.49 13.10
C TYR A 117 -9.64 -0.84 14.35
N TYR A 118 -9.50 -0.09 15.45
CA TYR A 118 -10.22 -0.37 16.69
C TYR A 118 -11.72 -0.15 16.56
N VAL A 119 -12.15 0.90 15.87
CA VAL A 119 -13.58 1.09 15.56
C VAL A 119 -14.10 -0.05 14.72
N GLY A 120 -13.35 -0.51 13.72
CA GLY A 120 -13.72 -1.64 12.88
C GLY A 120 -13.86 -2.95 13.66
N LEU A 121 -13.00 -3.19 14.66
CA LEU A 121 -13.10 -4.38 15.52
C LEU A 121 -14.42 -4.42 16.31
N VAL A 122 -14.93 -3.27 16.75
CA VAL A 122 -16.15 -3.20 17.59
C VAL A 122 -17.44 -2.97 16.78
N THR A 123 -17.34 -2.63 15.49
CA THR A 123 -18.50 -2.34 14.63
C THR A 123 -18.58 -3.26 13.42
N ILE A 124 -17.53 -3.26 12.59
CA ILE A 124 -17.51 -3.97 11.30
C ILE A 124 -17.32 -5.48 11.51
N LEU A 125 -16.44 -5.87 12.44
CA LEU A 125 -16.20 -7.29 12.72
C LEU A 125 -17.44 -7.99 13.27
N PRO A 126 -18.19 -7.48 14.26
CA PRO A 126 -19.45 -8.08 14.67
C PRO A 126 -20.48 -8.17 13.54
N LEU A 127 -20.59 -7.13 12.71
CA LEU A 127 -21.47 -7.17 11.53
C LEU A 127 -21.03 -8.27 10.54
N ASN A 128 -19.74 -8.42 10.33
CA ASN A 128 -19.21 -9.50 9.49
C ASN A 128 -19.56 -10.87 10.07
N LEU A 129 -19.40 -11.08 11.37
CA LEU A 129 -19.76 -12.33 12.05
C LEU A 129 -21.25 -12.66 11.93
N LEU A 130 -22.13 -11.66 12.05
CA LEU A 130 -23.57 -11.85 11.83
C LEU A 130 -23.88 -12.34 10.40
N VAL A 131 -23.23 -11.77 9.39
CA VAL A 131 -23.39 -12.19 7.98
C VAL A 131 -22.87 -13.62 7.77
N TRP A 132 -21.74 -13.97 8.39
CA TRP A 132 -21.17 -15.33 8.33
C TRP A 132 -22.11 -16.35 8.97
N ASN A 133 -22.59 -16.05 10.16
CA ASN A 133 -23.58 -16.89 10.87
C ASN A 133 -24.86 -17.09 10.05
N TRP A 134 -25.36 -16.01 9.44
CA TRP A 134 -26.51 -16.11 8.54
C TRP A 134 -26.24 -17.09 7.39
N GLY A 135 -25.09 -16.98 6.72
CA GLY A 135 -24.67 -17.88 5.65
C GLY A 135 -24.57 -19.33 6.12
N TRP A 136 -23.99 -19.59 7.30
CA TRP A 136 -23.86 -20.95 7.85
C TRP A 136 -25.20 -21.55 8.22
N VAL A 137 -26.14 -20.76 8.76
CA VAL A 137 -27.49 -21.23 9.09
C VAL A 137 -28.27 -21.61 7.83
N ILE A 138 -28.29 -20.77 6.80
CA ILE A 138 -29.03 -21.08 5.56
C ILE A 138 -28.41 -22.24 4.76
N THR A 139 -27.13 -22.52 4.94
CA THR A 139 -26.42 -23.66 4.32
C THR A 139 -26.43 -24.92 5.21
N GLY A 140 -27.10 -24.88 6.37
CA GLY A 140 -27.20 -26.01 7.29
C GLY A 140 -25.92 -26.38 8.04
N ARG A 141 -24.87 -25.51 8.00
CA ARG A 141 -23.60 -25.74 8.72
C ARG A 141 -23.69 -25.39 10.20
N SER A 142 -24.70 -24.63 10.60
CA SER A 142 -24.94 -24.19 11.98
C SER A 142 -26.44 -23.93 12.20
N THR A 143 -26.84 -23.80 13.47
CA THR A 143 -28.19 -23.35 13.88
C THR A 143 -28.09 -21.91 14.44
N TRP A 144 -29.23 -21.21 14.52
CA TRP A 144 -29.25 -19.89 15.17
C TRP A 144 -28.84 -19.94 16.64
N THR A 145 -29.19 -21.03 17.35
CA THR A 145 -28.76 -21.23 18.74
C THR A 145 -27.24 -21.28 18.86
N GLN A 146 -26.58 -22.06 18.00
CA GLN A 146 -25.11 -22.15 17.94
C GLN A 146 -24.47 -20.81 17.53
N ALA A 147 -25.07 -20.14 16.55
CA ALA A 147 -24.57 -18.84 16.07
C ALA A 147 -24.59 -17.75 17.15
N LEU A 148 -25.55 -17.80 18.07
CA LEU A 148 -25.65 -16.85 19.20
C LEU A 148 -24.79 -17.24 20.41
N SER A 149 -24.27 -18.48 20.46
CA SER A 149 -23.38 -18.98 21.53
C SER A 149 -22.06 -19.52 20.96
N PRO A 150 -21.26 -18.69 20.24
CA PRO A 150 -20.11 -19.17 19.47
C PRO A 150 -19.00 -19.78 20.32
N PHE A 151 -18.84 -19.35 21.58
CA PHE A 151 -17.80 -19.85 22.48
C PHE A 151 -18.08 -21.23 23.04
N GLU A 152 -19.36 -21.64 23.04
CA GLU A 152 -19.82 -22.95 23.61
C GLU A 152 -20.08 -23.97 22.52
N SER A 153 -20.37 -23.51 21.29
CA SER A 153 -21.00 -24.35 20.27
C SER A 153 -20.12 -24.66 19.06
N PHE A 154 -19.02 -23.93 18.85
CA PHE A 154 -18.13 -24.14 17.72
C PHE A 154 -16.80 -24.77 18.16
N GLU A 155 -16.46 -25.89 17.52
CA GLU A 155 -15.16 -26.53 17.62
C GLU A 155 -14.41 -26.44 16.28
N GLY A 156 -13.07 -26.55 16.32
CA GLY A 156 -12.23 -26.60 15.12
C GLY A 156 -12.18 -25.31 14.31
N GLU A 157 -12.32 -25.43 13.00
CA GLU A 157 -12.13 -24.30 12.05
C GLU A 157 -13.11 -23.15 12.26
N LEU A 158 -14.37 -23.43 12.64
CA LEU A 158 -15.38 -22.41 12.87
C LEU A 158 -15.03 -21.54 14.09
N GLN A 159 -14.51 -22.14 15.15
CA GLN A 159 -14.05 -21.42 16.34
C GLN A 159 -12.91 -20.46 16.00
N HIS A 160 -11.93 -20.88 15.20
CA HIS A 160 -10.83 -20.05 14.78
C HIS A 160 -11.24 -18.80 13.99
N HIS A 161 -12.40 -18.85 13.30
CA HIS A 161 -12.91 -17.69 12.58
C HIS A 161 -13.30 -16.53 13.51
N TYR A 162 -13.77 -16.80 14.74
CA TYR A 162 -14.16 -15.77 15.70
C TYR A 162 -12.97 -15.07 16.36
N PHE A 163 -11.77 -15.69 16.39
CA PHE A 163 -10.60 -15.20 17.11
C PHE A 163 -9.57 -14.54 16.19
N GLY A 164 -10.03 -13.57 15.39
CA GLY A 164 -9.11 -12.83 14.55
C GLY A 164 -9.72 -11.56 13.98
N PRO A 165 -8.89 -10.67 13.44
CA PRO A 165 -9.32 -9.37 12.93
C PRO A 165 -9.97 -9.43 11.54
N ALA A 166 -10.21 -10.61 10.98
CA ALA A 166 -10.68 -10.82 9.61
C ALA A 166 -9.84 -9.97 8.61
N HIS A 167 -10.47 -9.25 7.67
CA HIS A 167 -9.76 -8.40 6.70
C HIS A 167 -9.02 -7.20 7.33
N LEU A 168 -9.33 -6.83 8.57
CA LEU A 168 -8.67 -5.73 9.27
C LEU A 168 -7.22 -6.06 9.68
N TRP A 169 -6.77 -7.31 9.56
CA TRP A 169 -5.37 -7.70 9.81
C TRP A 169 -4.37 -6.82 9.05
N PHE A 170 -4.76 -6.36 7.86
CA PHE A 170 -3.93 -5.47 7.07
C PHE A 170 -3.63 -4.14 7.78
N LEU A 171 -4.60 -3.53 8.48
CA LEU A 171 -4.39 -2.30 9.26
C LEU A 171 -3.49 -2.57 10.47
N MET A 172 -3.62 -3.74 11.09
CA MET A 172 -2.76 -4.18 12.18
C MET A 172 -1.30 -4.27 11.71
N ASP A 173 -1.02 -5.03 10.66
CA ASP A 173 0.32 -5.18 10.12
C ASP A 173 0.91 -3.85 9.62
N LEU A 174 0.09 -3.01 8.97
CA LEU A 174 0.51 -1.69 8.52
C LEU A 174 0.87 -0.76 9.69
N SER A 175 0.14 -0.87 10.81
CA SER A 175 0.46 -0.12 12.05
C SER A 175 1.81 -0.56 12.60
N LEU A 176 2.03 -1.87 12.72
CA LEU A 176 3.29 -2.44 13.23
C LEU A 176 4.48 -2.06 12.34
N LEU A 177 4.34 -2.17 11.02
CA LEU A 177 5.40 -1.78 10.07
C LEU A 177 5.70 -0.28 10.15
N THR A 178 4.67 0.56 10.29
CA THR A 178 4.85 2.01 10.42
C THR A 178 5.58 2.36 11.72
N LEU A 179 5.18 1.75 12.85
CA LEU A 179 5.82 1.96 14.15
C LEU A 179 7.25 1.43 14.17
N GLY A 180 7.46 0.22 13.64
CA GLY A 180 8.79 -0.39 13.52
C GLY A 180 9.74 0.45 12.67
N TRP A 181 9.27 0.97 11.54
CA TRP A 181 10.07 1.85 10.69
C TRP A 181 10.45 3.16 11.38
N VAL A 182 9.53 3.79 12.10
CA VAL A 182 9.80 5.01 12.87
C VAL A 182 10.78 4.73 14.01
N GLY A 183 10.59 3.62 14.73
CA GLY A 183 11.51 3.17 15.78
C GLY A 183 12.92 2.94 15.24
N LEU A 184 13.06 2.24 14.11
CA LEU A 184 14.34 2.03 13.43
C LEU A 184 15.00 3.36 13.03
N ARG A 185 14.22 4.29 12.51
CA ARG A 185 14.71 5.62 12.13
C ARG A 185 15.16 6.45 13.33
N TRP A 186 14.52 6.27 14.50
CA TRP A 186 14.91 6.97 15.73
C TRP A 186 16.19 6.39 16.32
N SER A 187 16.28 5.07 16.38
CA SER A 187 17.43 4.37 16.96
C SER A 187 18.70 4.48 16.11
N TRP A 188 18.57 4.77 14.81
CA TRP A 188 19.69 4.83 13.87
C TRP A 188 19.77 6.19 13.16
N PRO A 189 20.34 7.23 13.81
CA PRO A 189 20.43 8.59 13.25
C PRO A 189 21.26 8.65 11.96
N VAL A 190 22.21 7.73 11.74
CA VAL A 190 22.97 7.59 10.48
C VAL A 190 22.07 7.25 9.29
N ALA A 191 20.98 6.51 9.52
CA ALA A 191 19.96 6.24 8.50
C ALA A 191 19.16 7.51 8.10
N ARG A 192 19.31 8.62 8.84
CA ARG A 192 18.71 9.91 8.49
C ARG A 192 19.46 10.63 7.39
N GLN A 193 20.79 10.50 7.31
CA GLN A 193 21.65 11.37 6.50
C GLN A 193 22.21 10.68 5.26
N SER A 194 22.44 9.40 5.31
CA SER A 194 23.05 8.67 4.20
C SER A 194 22.13 7.55 3.78
N ALA A 195 21.42 7.73 2.68
CA ALA A 195 20.98 6.54 1.96
C ALA A 195 22.27 5.79 1.59
N PRO A 196 22.53 4.56 2.14
CA PRO A 196 23.70 3.81 1.71
C PRO A 196 23.69 3.74 0.20
N PRO A 197 24.84 3.92 -0.44
CA PRO A 197 24.90 3.86 -1.89
C PRO A 197 24.73 2.40 -2.34
N TRP A 198 23.52 1.87 -2.21
CA TRP A 198 23.11 0.71 -2.98
C TRP A 198 23.15 1.14 -4.45
N ARG A 199 24.37 1.30 -4.98
CA ARG A 199 24.62 1.48 -6.40
C ARG A 199 24.36 0.14 -7.08
N ILE A 200 23.09 -0.30 -7.09
CA ILE A 200 22.69 -1.32 -8.04
C ILE A 200 22.87 -0.67 -9.40
N PRO A 201 23.74 -1.21 -10.27
CA PRO A 201 24.01 -0.61 -11.56
C PRO A 201 22.70 -0.29 -12.29
N LEU A 202 22.55 0.94 -12.73
CA LEU A 202 21.32 1.49 -13.30
C LEU A 202 20.99 0.94 -14.71
N GLY A 203 21.80 0.02 -15.22
CA GLY A 203 21.81 -0.34 -16.65
C GLY A 203 20.59 -1.05 -17.21
N SER A 204 19.80 -1.81 -16.45
CA SER A 204 18.60 -2.44 -16.98
C SER A 204 17.37 -2.18 -16.13
N THR A 205 16.27 -1.81 -16.78
CA THR A 205 14.97 -1.56 -16.15
C THR A 205 14.33 -2.83 -15.57
N LEU A 206 14.85 -3.99 -15.93
CA LEU A 206 14.37 -5.32 -15.49
C LEU A 206 15.13 -5.86 -14.27
N TRP A 207 16.39 -5.44 -14.08
CA TRP A 207 17.24 -5.95 -13.01
C TRP A 207 16.68 -5.69 -11.61
N ARG A 208 16.19 -4.48 -11.36
CA ARG A 208 15.68 -4.10 -10.04
C ARG A 208 14.48 -4.94 -9.60
N PRO A 209 13.38 -5.04 -10.39
CA PRO A 209 12.27 -5.88 -10.00
C PRO A 209 12.68 -7.36 -9.87
N ALA A 210 13.64 -7.84 -10.68
CA ALA A 210 14.14 -9.21 -10.59
C ALA A 210 14.90 -9.48 -9.29
N VAL A 211 15.80 -8.58 -8.86
CA VAL A 211 16.49 -8.68 -7.57
C VAL A 211 15.51 -8.63 -6.40
N PHE A 212 14.54 -7.72 -6.44
CA PHE A 212 13.53 -7.63 -5.39
C PHE A 212 12.64 -8.88 -5.35
N ALA A 213 12.32 -9.45 -6.51
CA ALA A 213 11.60 -10.72 -6.60
C ALA A 213 12.42 -11.87 -5.99
N LEU A 214 13.71 -11.94 -6.26
CA LEU A 214 14.57 -12.96 -5.66
C LEU A 214 14.58 -12.92 -4.13
N VAL A 215 14.72 -11.73 -3.54
CA VAL A 215 14.63 -11.54 -2.08
C VAL A 215 13.26 -11.96 -1.55
N SER A 216 12.18 -11.58 -2.21
CA SER A 216 10.82 -11.95 -1.82
C SER A 216 10.54 -13.45 -1.95
N THR A 217 11.18 -14.11 -2.90
CA THR A 217 11.07 -15.56 -3.10
C THR A 217 11.54 -16.34 -1.87
N ILE A 218 12.61 -15.88 -1.22
CA ILE A 218 13.17 -16.53 -0.02
C ILE A 218 12.12 -16.56 1.10
N CYS A 219 11.44 -15.43 1.36
CA CYS A 219 10.40 -15.38 2.38
C CYS A 219 9.21 -16.31 2.07
N LEU A 220 8.78 -16.36 0.79
CA LEU A 220 7.66 -17.21 0.37
C LEU A 220 8.03 -18.69 0.29
N TRP A 221 9.29 -19.02 0.04
CA TRP A 221 9.76 -20.39 0.03
C TRP A 221 9.92 -20.96 1.43
N ASP A 222 10.34 -20.13 2.39
CA ASP A 222 10.40 -20.48 3.81
C ASP A 222 9.00 -20.78 4.36
N ASP A 223 8.01 -19.96 3.98
CA ASP A 223 6.62 -20.13 4.39
C ASP A 223 5.65 -19.83 3.24
N LEU A 224 5.32 -20.85 2.44
CA LEU A 224 4.38 -20.72 1.33
C LEU A 224 2.96 -20.43 1.81
N SER A 225 2.61 -20.75 3.08
CA SER A 225 1.30 -20.46 3.66
C SER A 225 0.99 -18.97 3.73
N LEU A 226 2.01 -18.10 3.65
CA LEU A 226 1.81 -16.65 3.50
C LEU A 226 0.98 -16.27 2.27
N PHE A 227 1.09 -17.08 1.23
CA PHE A 227 0.37 -16.89 -0.02
C PHE A 227 -0.82 -17.82 -0.15
N THR A 228 -0.70 -19.07 0.26
CA THR A 228 -1.72 -20.10 0.05
C THR A 228 -2.60 -20.37 1.26
N GLY A 229 -2.26 -19.83 2.44
CA GLY A 229 -2.99 -20.00 3.68
C GLY A 229 -3.75 -18.77 4.13
N HIS A 230 -4.70 -18.96 5.03
CA HIS A 230 -5.43 -17.89 5.70
C HIS A 230 -5.06 -17.85 7.18
N HIS A 231 -4.43 -16.77 7.60
CA HIS A 231 -4.02 -16.54 8.98
C HIS A 231 -4.91 -15.50 9.66
N ASN A 232 -5.99 -15.94 10.30
CA ASN A 232 -6.89 -15.10 11.07
C ASN A 232 -6.50 -15.09 12.55
N SER A 233 -5.54 -14.25 12.93
CA SER A 233 -5.02 -14.15 14.30
C SER A 233 -4.70 -12.72 14.68
N PHE A 234 -4.94 -12.36 15.95
CA PHE A 234 -4.46 -11.10 16.55
C PHE A 234 -2.95 -11.13 16.85
N VAL A 235 -2.33 -12.31 16.83
CA VAL A 235 -0.88 -12.42 16.96
C VAL A 235 -0.26 -12.20 15.58
N PRO A 236 0.65 -11.21 15.44
CA PRO A 236 1.27 -10.91 14.15
C PRO A 236 2.14 -12.08 13.68
N HIS A 237 2.03 -12.43 12.41
CA HIS A 237 2.88 -13.46 11.79
C HIS A 237 4.20 -12.82 11.34
N VAL A 238 5.34 -13.22 11.94
CA VAL A 238 6.63 -12.56 11.74
C VAL A 238 7.09 -12.61 10.28
N VAL A 239 6.98 -13.78 9.61
CA VAL A 239 7.40 -13.93 8.22
C VAL A 239 6.50 -13.10 7.29
N ARG A 240 5.19 -12.99 7.59
CA ARG A 240 4.27 -12.10 6.87
C ARG A 240 4.69 -10.63 7.00
N LEU A 241 5.03 -10.20 8.22
CA LEU A 241 5.54 -8.84 8.46
C LEU A 241 6.87 -8.61 7.72
N ALA A 242 7.77 -9.59 7.66
CA ALA A 242 9.02 -9.50 6.90
C ALA A 242 8.74 -9.38 5.40
N TYR A 243 7.89 -10.23 4.84
CA TYR A 243 7.53 -10.21 3.43
C TYR A 243 6.90 -8.89 3.00
N TYR A 244 5.80 -8.46 3.64
CA TYR A 244 5.15 -7.18 3.31
C TYR A 244 5.97 -5.98 3.78
N GLY A 245 6.75 -6.13 4.84
CA GLY A 245 7.69 -5.12 5.34
C GLY A 245 8.77 -4.79 4.29
N PHE A 246 9.23 -5.76 3.53
CA PHE A 246 10.16 -5.52 2.44
C PHE A 246 9.55 -4.59 1.36
N PHE A 247 8.31 -4.81 0.94
CA PHE A 247 7.62 -3.90 0.02
C PHE A 247 7.43 -2.51 0.62
N PHE A 248 7.05 -2.43 1.90
CA PHE A 248 6.90 -1.16 2.61
C PHE A 248 8.22 -0.39 2.65
N LEU A 249 9.32 -1.03 3.04
CA LEU A 249 10.65 -0.41 3.10
C LEU A 249 11.15 0.02 1.72
N MET A 250 10.89 -0.77 0.68
CA MET A 250 11.21 -0.36 -0.69
C MET A 250 10.39 0.86 -1.13
N GLY A 251 9.14 0.97 -0.71
CA GLY A 251 8.31 2.16 -0.91
C GLY A 251 8.92 3.40 -0.22
N VAL A 252 9.33 3.27 1.04
CA VAL A 252 10.04 4.32 1.81
C VAL A 252 11.30 4.76 1.08
N GLU A 253 12.15 3.81 0.70
CA GLU A 253 13.45 4.08 0.09
C GLU A 253 13.32 4.74 -1.30
N LEU A 254 12.40 4.25 -2.13
CA LEU A 254 12.22 4.78 -3.47
C LEU A 254 11.49 6.13 -3.49
N CYS A 255 10.76 6.49 -2.44
CA CYS A 255 10.24 7.85 -2.25
C CYS A 255 11.40 8.88 -2.16
N ARG A 256 12.50 8.50 -1.54
CA ARG A 256 13.72 9.33 -1.38
C ARG A 256 14.59 9.36 -2.62
N ARG A 257 14.37 8.44 -3.57
CA ARG A 257 15.22 8.26 -4.78
C ARG A 257 14.38 8.36 -6.05
N PRO A 258 14.00 9.57 -6.49
CA PRO A 258 13.10 9.74 -7.63
C PRO A 258 13.64 9.14 -8.94
N VAL A 259 14.94 9.18 -9.16
CA VAL A 259 15.59 8.55 -10.33
C VAL A 259 15.41 7.02 -10.30
N ALA A 260 15.60 6.40 -9.13
CA ALA A 260 15.41 4.97 -8.96
C ALA A 260 13.94 4.57 -9.12
N LEU A 261 13.02 5.36 -8.59
CA LEU A 261 11.57 5.18 -8.74
C LEU A 261 11.15 5.25 -10.21
N LYS A 262 11.61 6.28 -10.95
CA LYS A 262 11.37 6.41 -12.41
C LYS A 262 11.93 5.21 -13.18
N SER A 263 13.13 4.76 -12.85
CA SER A 263 13.74 3.56 -13.45
C SER A 263 12.94 2.29 -13.14
N LEU A 264 12.46 2.12 -11.90
CA LEU A 264 11.58 1.01 -11.54
C LEU A 264 10.26 1.07 -12.34
N GLY A 265 9.68 2.24 -12.60
CA GLY A 265 8.48 2.42 -13.42
C GLY A 265 8.73 2.49 -14.93
N ALA A 266 9.98 2.36 -15.42
CA ALA A 266 10.27 2.42 -16.85
C ALA A 266 9.76 1.17 -17.60
N ARG A 267 9.41 1.34 -18.89
CA ARG A 267 8.95 0.26 -19.80
C ARG A 267 7.84 -0.63 -19.20
N PRO A 268 6.68 -0.07 -18.81
CA PRO A 268 5.63 -0.82 -18.09
C PRO A 268 5.07 -2.01 -18.89
N LEU A 269 4.89 -1.87 -20.20
CA LEU A 269 4.40 -2.96 -21.07
C LEU A 269 5.37 -4.15 -21.10
N LEU A 270 6.69 -3.87 -21.18
CA LEU A 270 7.69 -4.94 -21.15
C LEU A 270 7.65 -5.69 -19.79
N LYS A 271 7.48 -4.97 -18.69
CA LYS A 271 7.37 -5.59 -17.37
C LYS A 271 6.11 -6.42 -17.22
N LEU A 272 4.99 -5.95 -17.76
CA LEU A 272 3.76 -6.73 -17.78
C LEU A 272 3.92 -8.00 -18.63
N ALA A 273 4.59 -7.89 -19.77
CA ALA A 273 4.93 -9.07 -20.58
C ALA A 273 5.83 -10.07 -19.82
N CYS A 274 6.81 -9.58 -19.06
CA CYS A 274 7.65 -10.43 -18.18
C CYS A 274 6.87 -11.02 -16.99
N ALA A 275 5.81 -10.35 -16.51
CA ALA A 275 4.97 -10.85 -15.43
C ALA A 275 4.02 -11.97 -15.90
N PHE A 276 3.61 -11.96 -17.17
CA PHE A 276 2.57 -12.85 -17.68
C PHE A 276 2.89 -14.34 -17.50
N PRO A 277 4.06 -14.88 -17.88
CA PRO A 277 4.37 -16.29 -17.68
C PRO A 277 4.42 -16.69 -16.20
N ALA A 278 4.92 -15.81 -15.33
CA ALA A 278 4.90 -16.04 -13.89
C ALA A 278 3.47 -16.07 -13.36
N LEU A 279 2.63 -15.17 -13.83
CA LEU A 279 1.22 -15.13 -13.44
C LEU A 279 0.45 -16.38 -13.91
N ALA A 280 0.72 -16.86 -15.11
CA ALA A 280 0.17 -18.13 -15.61
C ALA A 280 0.60 -19.29 -14.67
N MET A 281 1.87 -19.32 -14.26
CA MET A 281 2.38 -20.31 -13.30
C MET A 281 1.71 -20.18 -11.93
N VAL A 282 1.45 -18.97 -11.44
CA VAL A 282 0.68 -18.75 -10.19
C VAL A 282 -0.71 -19.37 -10.31
N VAL A 283 -1.46 -19.08 -11.38
CA VAL A 283 -2.81 -19.60 -11.58
C VAL A 283 -2.83 -21.14 -11.64
N LEU A 284 -1.80 -21.75 -12.24
CA LEU A 284 -1.69 -23.20 -12.36
C LEU A 284 -1.25 -23.91 -11.05
N LEU A 285 -0.35 -23.30 -10.29
CA LEU A 285 0.28 -23.96 -9.13
C LEU A 285 -0.35 -23.56 -7.79
N ALA A 286 -0.94 -22.37 -7.66
CA ALA A 286 -1.50 -21.91 -6.38
C ALA A 286 -2.60 -22.83 -5.82
N PRO A 287 -3.51 -23.40 -6.63
CA PRO A 287 -4.47 -24.41 -6.15
C PRO A 287 -3.82 -25.63 -5.51
N ARG A 288 -2.69 -26.10 -6.08
CA ARG A 288 -1.93 -27.22 -5.52
C ARG A 288 -1.23 -26.85 -4.20
N GLY A 289 -0.69 -25.64 -4.15
CA GLY A 289 -0.13 -25.09 -2.91
C GLY A 289 -1.17 -24.97 -1.80
N ALA A 290 -2.37 -24.50 -2.10
CA ALA A 290 -3.47 -24.37 -1.15
C ALA A 290 -3.95 -25.73 -0.61
N ARG A 291 -3.82 -26.82 -1.38
CA ARG A 291 -4.09 -28.20 -0.93
C ARG A 291 -2.91 -28.82 -0.18
N GLY A 292 -1.79 -28.08 0.03
CA GLY A 292 -0.62 -28.61 0.73
C GLY A 292 0.24 -29.58 -0.10
N GLU A 293 0.05 -29.63 -1.43
CA GLU A 293 0.80 -30.52 -2.32
C GLU A 293 2.22 -30.04 -2.62
N LEU A 294 2.50 -28.76 -2.35
CA LEU A 294 3.80 -28.15 -2.64
C LEU A 294 4.55 -27.85 -1.35
N VAL A 295 5.62 -28.60 -1.09
CA VAL A 295 6.45 -28.48 0.12
C VAL A 295 7.94 -28.52 -0.24
N GLY A 296 8.79 -27.88 0.56
CA GLY A 296 10.23 -27.86 0.36
C GLY A 296 10.61 -27.35 -1.04
N LEU A 297 11.42 -28.08 -1.78
CA LEU A 297 11.87 -27.68 -3.12
C LEU A 297 10.74 -27.59 -4.14
N THR A 298 9.65 -28.34 -3.99
CA THR A 298 8.50 -28.27 -4.92
C THR A 298 7.68 -26.97 -4.75
N ALA A 299 7.82 -26.27 -3.62
CA ALA A 299 7.21 -24.94 -3.39
C ALA A 299 7.95 -23.80 -4.12
N LEU A 300 9.25 -23.97 -4.43
CA LEU A 300 10.08 -22.93 -5.01
C LEU A 300 9.55 -22.33 -6.32
N PRO A 301 9.05 -23.12 -7.31
CA PRO A 301 8.48 -22.54 -8.53
C PRO A 301 7.30 -21.61 -8.27
N LEU A 302 6.38 -21.97 -7.37
CA LEU A 302 5.25 -21.11 -7.01
C LEU A 302 5.71 -19.87 -6.26
N SER A 303 6.60 -20.00 -5.27
CA SER A 303 7.16 -18.88 -4.51
C SER A 303 7.85 -17.87 -5.42
N ALA A 304 8.67 -18.36 -6.37
CA ALA A 304 9.33 -17.51 -7.36
C ALA A 304 8.32 -16.84 -8.30
N ALA A 305 7.31 -17.56 -8.77
CA ALA A 305 6.30 -17.01 -9.66
C ALA A 305 5.46 -15.91 -8.99
N VAL A 306 5.07 -16.10 -7.73
CA VAL A 306 4.35 -15.09 -6.93
C VAL A 306 5.21 -13.85 -6.72
N ALA A 307 6.45 -14.00 -6.28
CA ALA A 307 7.35 -12.88 -6.05
C ALA A 307 7.65 -12.12 -7.35
N TRP A 308 7.90 -12.84 -8.46
CA TRP A 308 8.15 -12.27 -9.76
C TRP A 308 6.93 -11.49 -10.28
N SER A 309 5.75 -12.10 -10.29
CA SER A 309 4.52 -11.43 -10.71
C SER A 309 4.23 -10.19 -9.87
N ALA A 310 4.39 -10.25 -8.53
CA ALA A 310 4.20 -9.12 -7.64
C ALA A 310 5.09 -7.93 -8.00
N TRP A 311 6.40 -8.12 -8.14
CA TRP A 311 7.34 -7.03 -8.41
C TRP A 311 7.24 -6.48 -9.82
N PHE A 312 6.99 -7.32 -10.81
CA PHE A 312 6.87 -6.87 -12.20
C PHE A 312 5.54 -6.15 -12.46
N ILE A 313 4.41 -6.64 -11.90
CA ILE A 313 3.11 -5.95 -11.99
C ILE A 313 3.17 -4.62 -11.21
N LEU A 314 3.70 -4.61 -9.98
CA LEU A 314 3.91 -3.41 -9.19
C LEU A 314 4.74 -2.37 -9.97
N SER A 315 5.84 -2.79 -10.58
CA SER A 315 6.71 -1.92 -11.36
C SER A 315 6.03 -1.36 -12.60
N ALA A 316 5.21 -2.16 -13.29
CA ALA A 316 4.40 -1.72 -14.41
C ALA A 316 3.33 -0.71 -13.98
N ALA A 317 2.61 -1.01 -12.89
CA ALA A 317 1.59 -0.13 -12.32
C ALA A 317 2.18 1.23 -11.91
N LEU A 318 3.34 1.24 -11.23
CA LEU A 318 4.07 2.46 -10.92
C LEU A 318 4.44 3.24 -12.18
N GLY A 319 4.84 2.55 -13.24
CA GLY A 319 5.18 3.18 -14.51
C GLY A 319 4.01 3.94 -15.14
N TRP A 320 2.81 3.41 -15.06
CA TRP A 320 1.60 4.11 -15.50
C TRP A 320 1.19 5.19 -14.51
N GLY A 321 1.17 4.90 -13.22
CA GLY A 321 0.79 5.88 -12.19
C GLY A 321 1.69 7.13 -12.19
N LEU A 322 3.00 6.97 -12.39
CA LEU A 322 3.93 8.11 -12.46
C LEU A 322 3.78 8.94 -13.73
N ARG A 323 3.24 8.36 -14.81
CA ARG A 323 2.98 9.06 -16.07
C ARG A 323 1.58 9.67 -16.15
N TRP A 324 0.71 9.39 -15.18
CA TRP A 324 -0.66 9.90 -15.16
C TRP A 324 -0.70 11.31 -14.56
N PRO A 325 -0.79 12.36 -15.39
CA PRO A 325 -0.74 13.75 -14.92
C PRO A 325 -2.11 14.27 -14.49
N HIS A 326 -3.19 13.58 -14.86
CA HIS A 326 -4.55 14.05 -14.70
C HIS A 326 -5.07 13.72 -13.29
N ASP A 327 -5.83 14.66 -12.71
CA ASP A 327 -6.54 14.49 -11.44
C ASP A 327 -8.05 14.71 -11.65
N PRO A 328 -8.72 13.84 -12.44
CA PRO A 328 -10.14 14.00 -12.69
C PRO A 328 -10.94 13.86 -11.39
N PRO A 329 -12.01 14.65 -11.20
CA PRO A 329 -12.82 14.64 -9.97
C PRO A 329 -13.35 13.26 -9.59
N ALA A 330 -13.69 12.43 -10.60
CA ALA A 330 -14.15 11.05 -10.37
C ALA A 330 -13.08 10.16 -9.76
N VAL A 331 -11.83 10.24 -10.26
CA VAL A 331 -10.71 9.46 -9.71
C VAL A 331 -10.39 9.90 -8.29
N ARG A 332 -10.44 11.20 -8.03
CA ARG A 332 -10.26 11.74 -6.67
C ARG A 332 -11.36 11.26 -5.73
N TYR A 333 -12.61 11.29 -6.18
CA TYR A 333 -13.74 10.77 -5.41
C TYR A 333 -13.58 9.28 -5.09
N LEU A 334 -13.21 8.46 -6.08
CA LEU A 334 -12.94 7.04 -5.88
C LEU A 334 -11.76 6.79 -4.95
N ALA A 335 -10.67 7.57 -5.07
CA ALA A 335 -9.53 7.47 -4.19
C ALA A 335 -9.86 7.80 -2.73
N ASP A 336 -10.74 8.77 -2.51
CA ASP A 336 -11.25 9.10 -1.19
C ASP A 336 -12.21 8.00 -0.69
N ALA A 337 -13.15 7.53 -1.51
CA ALA A 337 -14.12 6.51 -1.11
C ALA A 337 -13.50 5.13 -0.88
N SER A 338 -12.41 4.79 -1.59
CA SER A 338 -11.83 3.44 -1.61
C SER A 338 -11.41 2.94 -0.23
N TYR A 339 -10.96 3.82 0.66
CA TYR A 339 -10.59 3.42 2.02
C TYR A 339 -11.82 3.05 2.86
N TRP A 340 -12.93 3.79 2.73
CA TRP A 340 -14.19 3.41 3.36
C TRP A 340 -14.73 2.10 2.80
N ILE A 341 -14.71 1.93 1.47
CA ILE A 341 -15.11 0.70 0.81
C ILE A 341 -14.29 -0.48 1.36
N TYR A 342 -12.96 -0.33 1.49
CA TYR A 342 -12.12 -1.36 2.11
C TYR A 342 -12.59 -1.73 3.52
N LEU A 343 -12.98 -0.77 4.34
CA LEU A 343 -13.41 -1.07 5.72
C LEU A 343 -14.69 -1.93 5.73
N ILE A 344 -15.69 -1.60 4.91
CA ILE A 344 -17.02 -2.21 4.99
C ILE A 344 -17.31 -3.28 3.93
N HIS A 345 -16.38 -3.53 2.97
CA HIS A 345 -16.70 -4.41 1.84
C HIS A 345 -16.98 -5.86 2.24
N LEU A 346 -16.32 -6.37 3.28
CA LEU A 346 -16.42 -7.80 3.59
C LEU A 346 -17.84 -8.19 4.00
N PRO A 347 -18.54 -7.52 4.94
CA PRO A 347 -19.95 -7.80 5.21
C PRO A 347 -20.86 -7.56 3.99
N LEU A 348 -20.57 -6.55 3.14
CA LEU A 348 -21.37 -6.31 1.92
C LEU A 348 -21.21 -7.43 0.90
N VAL A 349 -19.99 -7.92 0.69
CA VAL A 349 -19.71 -9.09 -0.16
C VAL A 349 -20.40 -10.33 0.38
N GLY A 350 -20.25 -10.61 1.67
CA GLY A 350 -20.90 -11.75 2.33
C GLY A 350 -22.42 -11.70 2.19
N MET A 351 -23.06 -10.56 2.45
CA MET A 351 -24.52 -10.40 2.27
C MET A 351 -24.95 -10.69 0.83
N GLY A 352 -24.23 -10.14 -0.17
CA GLY A 352 -24.52 -10.39 -1.57
C GLY A 352 -24.39 -11.86 -1.95
N GLN A 353 -23.37 -12.55 -1.42
CA GLN A 353 -23.14 -13.98 -1.67
C GLN A 353 -24.22 -14.85 -1.02
N VAL A 354 -24.60 -14.53 0.22
CA VAL A 354 -25.70 -15.23 0.94
C VAL A 354 -27.03 -15.01 0.23
N ALA A 355 -27.35 -13.79 -0.21
CA ALA A 355 -28.57 -13.48 -0.93
C ALA A 355 -28.66 -14.18 -2.30
N LEU A 356 -27.53 -14.38 -2.97
CA LEU A 356 -27.47 -15.04 -4.29
C LEU A 356 -27.18 -16.55 -4.21
N HIS A 357 -27.04 -17.11 -3.00
CA HIS A 357 -26.61 -18.51 -2.83
C HIS A 357 -27.53 -19.50 -3.57
N ALA A 358 -28.83 -19.39 -3.37
CA ALA A 358 -29.83 -20.30 -3.95
C ALA A 358 -30.20 -19.99 -5.40
N GLN A 359 -29.70 -18.90 -6.00
CA GLN A 359 -30.06 -18.55 -7.37
C GLN A 359 -29.35 -19.48 -8.37
N PRO A 360 -30.06 -19.98 -9.43
CA PRO A 360 -29.49 -20.87 -10.42
C PRO A 360 -28.70 -20.12 -11.51
N TRP A 361 -27.95 -19.09 -11.12
CA TRP A 361 -27.20 -18.24 -12.05
C TRP A 361 -25.74 -18.68 -12.17
N PRO A 362 -25.09 -18.45 -13.33
CA PRO A 362 -23.68 -18.80 -13.50
C PRO A 362 -22.79 -18.14 -12.44
N PRO A 363 -21.79 -18.86 -11.90
CA PRO A 363 -20.86 -18.35 -10.87
C PRO A 363 -20.23 -17.03 -11.21
N ALA A 364 -19.77 -16.83 -12.47
CA ALA A 364 -19.17 -15.59 -12.91
C ALA A 364 -20.14 -14.38 -12.87
N LEU A 365 -21.44 -14.61 -13.19
CA LEU A 365 -22.46 -13.58 -13.08
C LEU A 365 -22.73 -13.22 -11.62
N LYS A 366 -22.86 -14.22 -10.73
CA LYS A 366 -23.00 -13.97 -9.29
C LYS A 366 -21.81 -13.17 -8.74
N MET A 367 -20.59 -13.55 -9.07
CA MET A 367 -19.36 -12.80 -8.71
C MET A 367 -19.41 -11.36 -9.19
N LEU A 368 -19.80 -11.12 -10.43
CA LEU A 368 -19.91 -9.77 -11.00
C LEU A 368 -20.96 -8.93 -10.25
N LEU A 369 -22.15 -9.49 -9.99
CA LEU A 369 -23.22 -8.81 -9.28
C LEU A 369 -22.84 -8.50 -7.81
N VAL A 370 -22.20 -9.45 -7.13
CA VAL A 370 -21.70 -9.23 -5.76
C VAL A 370 -20.62 -8.14 -5.74
N SER A 371 -19.67 -8.19 -6.69
CA SER A 371 -18.62 -7.17 -6.78
C SER A 371 -19.19 -5.79 -7.05
N ALA A 372 -20.11 -5.67 -8.02
CA ALA A 372 -20.75 -4.42 -8.37
C ALA A 372 -21.60 -3.89 -7.21
N GLY A 373 -22.44 -4.75 -6.63
CA GLY A 373 -23.32 -4.41 -5.51
C GLY A 373 -22.54 -3.93 -4.26
N ALA A 374 -21.45 -4.64 -3.90
CA ALA A 374 -20.62 -4.25 -2.78
C ALA A 374 -19.88 -2.91 -3.02
N ASN A 375 -19.36 -2.69 -4.24
CA ASN A 375 -18.73 -1.42 -4.59
C ASN A 375 -19.75 -0.27 -4.61
N LEU A 376 -20.93 -0.46 -5.22
CA LEU A 376 -21.99 0.54 -5.26
C LEU A 376 -22.54 0.84 -3.86
N GLY A 377 -22.81 -0.19 -3.05
CA GLY A 377 -23.22 -0.03 -1.64
C GLY A 377 -22.17 0.71 -0.82
N GLY A 378 -20.90 0.40 -1.06
CA GLY A 378 -19.76 1.11 -0.45
C GLY A 378 -19.69 2.58 -0.87
N LEU A 379 -19.87 2.89 -2.15
CA LEU A 379 -19.91 4.27 -2.66
C LEU A 379 -21.12 5.05 -2.13
N LEU A 380 -22.29 4.41 -2.10
CA LEU A 380 -23.52 5.02 -1.59
C LEU A 380 -23.41 5.35 -0.10
N SER A 381 -22.96 4.39 0.72
CA SER A 381 -22.74 4.61 2.15
C SER A 381 -21.65 5.65 2.42
N TYR A 382 -20.60 5.68 1.59
CA TYR A 382 -19.59 6.73 1.65
C TYR A 382 -20.19 8.11 1.41
N GLN A 383 -21.01 8.26 0.36
CA GLN A 383 -21.63 9.52 0.01
C GLN A 383 -22.60 10.02 1.11
N LEU A 384 -23.42 9.12 1.67
CA LEU A 384 -24.48 9.44 2.60
C LEU A 384 -23.99 9.60 4.05
N ALA A 385 -23.15 8.66 4.51
CA ALA A 385 -22.81 8.54 5.92
C ALA A 385 -21.37 8.97 6.28
N VAL A 386 -20.47 9.13 5.28
CA VAL A 386 -19.05 9.38 5.56
C VAL A 386 -18.59 10.72 5.03
N ARG A 387 -18.84 11.01 3.77
CA ARG A 387 -18.21 12.11 3.04
C ARG A 387 -18.27 13.46 3.74
N HIS A 388 -19.39 13.80 4.34
CA HIS A 388 -19.66 15.11 4.96
C HIS A 388 -19.68 15.06 6.50
N THR A 389 -19.35 13.93 7.10
CA THR A 389 -19.42 13.69 8.56
C THR A 389 -18.05 13.75 9.24
N VAL A 390 -18.07 13.58 10.57
CA VAL A 390 -16.84 13.44 11.37
C VAL A 390 -15.99 12.26 10.90
N ILE A 391 -16.62 11.14 10.47
CA ILE A 391 -15.93 9.96 9.95
C ILE A 391 -15.08 10.36 8.74
N GLY A 392 -15.63 11.09 7.79
CA GLY A 392 -14.88 11.56 6.62
C GLY A 392 -13.74 12.52 6.99
N ARG A 393 -13.91 13.36 8.01
CA ARG A 393 -12.83 14.22 8.52
C ARG A 393 -11.69 13.42 9.15
N VAL A 394 -11.99 12.36 9.87
CA VAL A 394 -10.99 11.45 10.45
C VAL A 394 -10.23 10.70 9.35
N LEU A 395 -10.92 10.14 8.37
CA LEU A 395 -10.31 9.32 7.32
C LEU A 395 -9.49 10.15 6.32
N HIS A 396 -9.92 11.36 5.98
CA HIS A 396 -9.30 12.16 4.90
C HIS A 396 -8.67 13.47 5.38
N GLY A 397 -9.03 13.96 6.56
CA GLY A 397 -8.69 15.29 7.06
C GLY A 397 -9.67 16.36 6.61
N PRO A 398 -9.49 17.62 7.06
CA PRO A 398 -10.34 18.74 6.69
C PRO A 398 -10.35 18.94 5.16
N ARG A 399 -11.52 19.09 4.58
CA ARG A 399 -11.73 19.34 3.14
C ARG A 399 -11.85 20.81 2.78
N ASP A 400 -12.17 21.63 3.79
CA ASP A 400 -12.33 23.06 3.59
C ASP A 400 -10.99 23.68 3.21
N GLY A 401 -11.02 24.56 2.20
CA GLY A 401 -9.87 25.31 1.71
C GLY A 401 -9.25 26.29 2.71
N SER A 402 -9.50 26.11 4.00
CA SER A 402 -8.82 26.83 5.06
C SER A 402 -7.31 26.57 4.92
N PRO A 403 -6.50 27.62 4.73
CA PRO A 403 -5.06 27.44 4.76
C PRO A 403 -4.72 26.72 6.06
N ARG A 404 -4.04 25.57 5.97
CA ARG A 404 -3.47 24.97 7.18
C ARG A 404 -2.64 26.07 7.85
N PRO A 405 -2.81 26.32 9.18
CA PRO A 405 -1.93 27.25 9.85
C PRO A 405 -0.51 26.87 9.48
N SER A 406 0.21 27.79 8.84
CA SER A 406 1.63 27.62 8.55
C SER A 406 2.28 27.20 9.86
N PRO A 407 3.19 26.21 9.86
CA PRO A 407 3.96 25.94 11.05
C PRO A 407 4.56 27.27 11.49
N ARG A 408 4.31 27.67 12.74
CA ARG A 408 4.93 28.87 13.30
C ARG A 408 6.41 28.73 13.00
N PRO A 409 7.04 29.75 12.35
CA PRO A 409 8.48 29.71 12.19
C PRO A 409 9.03 29.53 13.61
N ALA A 410 9.83 28.49 13.81
CA ALA A 410 10.58 28.35 15.04
C ALA A 410 11.34 29.65 15.18
N THR A 411 11.02 30.42 16.20
CA THR A 411 11.77 31.63 16.56
C THR A 411 13.14 31.11 16.98
N ILE A 412 14.04 31.02 16.02
CA ILE A 412 15.46 30.84 16.32
C ILE A 412 15.82 32.16 17.00
N ALA A 413 15.97 32.12 18.33
CA ALA A 413 16.65 33.18 19.03
C ALA A 413 18.02 33.32 18.37
N VAL A 414 18.18 34.36 17.54
CA VAL A 414 19.47 34.76 17.04
C VAL A 414 20.19 35.34 18.27
N GLU A 415 20.99 34.52 18.93
CA GLU A 415 22.02 35.03 19.84
C GLU A 415 22.90 35.93 18.99
N THR A 416 22.80 37.23 19.24
CA THR A 416 23.67 38.24 18.66
C THR A 416 25.10 37.97 19.13
N ILE A 417 25.89 37.38 18.27
CA ILE A 417 27.34 37.28 18.49
C ILE A 417 27.86 38.71 18.56
N PRO A 418 28.51 39.16 19.62
CA PRO A 418 29.11 40.49 19.68
C PRO A 418 30.21 40.60 18.63
N ALA A 419 30.20 41.70 17.87
CA ALA A 419 31.17 41.96 16.83
C ALA A 419 32.60 41.97 17.36
N PRO A 420 33.58 41.38 16.68
CA PRO A 420 34.97 41.42 17.09
C PRO A 420 35.49 42.84 17.06
N HIS A 421 36.11 43.29 18.16
CA HIS A 421 36.84 44.53 18.23
C HIS A 421 37.95 44.59 17.18
N VAL A 422 37.80 45.43 16.19
CA VAL A 422 38.86 45.75 15.21
C VAL A 422 39.86 46.72 15.88
N SER A 423 41.01 46.20 16.27
CA SER A 423 42.13 46.99 16.71
C SER A 423 42.73 47.76 15.51
N ALA A 424 42.79 49.07 15.63
CA ALA A 424 43.36 49.97 14.62
C ALA A 424 44.85 49.69 14.42
N VAL A 425 45.27 49.46 13.17
CA VAL A 425 46.67 49.38 12.73
C VAL A 425 47.12 50.77 12.32
N PRO A 426 48.30 51.27 12.77
CA PRO A 426 48.79 52.60 12.46
C PRO A 426 49.21 52.73 10.97
N GLY A 427 48.97 53.90 10.41
CA GLY A 427 49.15 54.25 9.02
C GLY A 427 50.54 54.10 8.49
N ARG A 428 50.71 53.60 7.29
CA ARG A 428 51.87 53.71 6.44
C ARG A 428 51.64 54.85 5.45
N GLN A 429 52.55 55.91 5.54
CA GLN A 429 52.68 57.02 4.63
C GLN A 429 52.96 56.52 3.19
N ARG A 430 52.15 56.94 2.23
CA ARG A 430 52.44 56.82 0.80
C ARG A 430 53.23 57.99 0.35
N SER A 431 54.45 57.73 -0.04
CA SER A 431 55.31 58.70 -0.82
C SER A 431 54.73 58.88 -2.23
N ARG A 432 54.48 60.13 -2.59
CA ARG A 432 54.24 60.56 -3.96
C ARG A 432 55.49 60.30 -4.78
N ARG A 433 55.37 59.63 -5.93
CA ARG A 433 56.30 59.72 -7.05
C ARG A 433 55.55 60.32 -8.22
N GLU A 434 56.17 61.48 -8.63
CA GLU A 434 55.82 62.26 -9.79
C GLU A 434 56.17 61.49 -11.08
N THR A 435 55.32 61.61 -12.07
CA THR A 435 55.60 61.18 -13.43
C THR A 435 56.09 62.32 -14.27
N PRO A 436 57.21 62.22 -15.07
CA PRO A 436 57.53 63.17 -16.06
C PRO A 436 56.83 62.91 -17.40
N ARG A 437 56.29 63.94 -17.97
CA ARG A 437 55.91 64.08 -19.42
C ARG A 437 57.13 64.01 -20.29
N ARG A 438 57.06 63.31 -21.39
CA ARG A 438 57.65 63.55 -22.71
C ARG A 438 56.87 62.68 -23.72
N GLY A 439 56.45 63.29 -24.79
CA GLY A 439 56.90 63.73 -26.06
C GLY A 439 55.96 63.20 -27.11
#